data_93151778e46eb46cf68d9aab8988c54a
#
_entry.id   93151778e46eb46cf68d9aab8988c54a
#
_cell.length_a   1.000
_cell.length_b   1.000
_cell.length_c   1.000
_cell.angle_alpha   90.00
_cell.angle_beta   90.00
_cell.angle_gamma   90.00
#
_symmetry.space_group_name_H-M   'P 1'
#
loop_
_entity.id
_entity.type
_entity.pdbx_description
1 polymer ?
#
loop_
_entity_poly.entity_id
_entity_poly.type
_entity_poly.pdbx_seq_one_letter_code
_entity_poly.pdbx_strand_id
1 'polypeptide(L)'
;LANKSTTIDHLRSSLATFEFCVLRKAARNFVFGDGNTNAPVMIIGDAPNPLEDREGKPFVGEEGDLLDKMFDAIGYSRYSKTEKSIYMSSLIPWKPLHTQSSIKPEVEMLLPFIKKHIEIINPKFLVFMGNDPLDSLLQDITENKKPGTWTNFLDIDSLIMHHPKYLIKNPSAKKEAWKDLLLLKEKLHDV
;
A
#
# COMPACT_ATOMS: atom_id res chain seq x y z
N LEU A 1 -16.80 2.82 -13.66
CA LEU A 1 -15.76 3.86 -13.68
C LEU A 1 -14.36 3.24 -13.67
N ALA A 2 -14.02 2.42 -12.68
CA ALA A 2 -12.68 1.81 -12.57
C ALA A 2 -12.27 1.06 -13.84
N ASN A 3 -13.11 0.17 -14.36
CA ASN A 3 -12.81 -0.67 -15.53
C ASN A 3 -12.57 0.10 -16.84
N LYS A 4 -12.94 1.37 -16.91
CA LYS A 4 -12.68 2.22 -18.09
C LYS A 4 -11.33 2.94 -18.01
N SER A 5 -10.65 2.87 -16.87
CA SER A 5 -9.36 3.54 -16.68
C SER A 5 -8.25 2.71 -17.29
N THR A 6 -7.49 3.30 -18.21
CA THR A 6 -6.37 2.67 -18.90
C THR A 6 -5.02 3.22 -18.46
N THR A 7 -5.02 4.37 -17.76
CA THR A 7 -3.83 5.03 -17.24
C THR A 7 -4.00 5.38 -15.77
N ILE A 8 -2.89 5.57 -15.08
CA ILE A 8 -2.88 5.94 -13.66
C ILE A 8 -3.56 7.30 -13.43
N ASP A 9 -3.34 8.26 -14.33
CA ASP A 9 -3.95 9.60 -14.22
C ASP A 9 -5.46 9.55 -14.43
N HIS A 10 -5.94 8.71 -15.36
CA HIS A 10 -7.37 8.53 -15.56
C HIS A 10 -8.00 7.82 -14.35
N LEU A 11 -7.35 6.80 -13.79
CA LEU A 11 -7.83 6.13 -12.58
C LEU A 11 -7.90 7.10 -11.40
N ARG A 12 -6.84 7.89 -11.20
CA ARG A 12 -6.75 8.93 -10.16
C ARG A 12 -7.90 9.93 -10.27
N SER A 13 -8.13 10.45 -11.47
CA SER A 13 -9.20 11.43 -11.74
C SER A 13 -10.59 10.81 -11.50
N SER A 14 -10.82 9.58 -11.98
CA SER A 14 -12.08 8.87 -11.80
C SER A 14 -12.37 8.59 -10.32
N LEU A 15 -11.35 8.21 -9.55
CA LEU A 15 -11.49 7.95 -8.13
C LEU A 15 -11.68 9.25 -7.34
N ALA A 16 -10.94 10.31 -7.65
CA ALA A 16 -11.06 11.62 -7.00
C ALA A 16 -12.46 12.21 -7.13
N THR A 17 -13.18 11.91 -8.21
CA THR A 17 -14.56 12.36 -8.45
C THR A 17 -15.62 11.36 -7.95
N PHE A 18 -15.23 10.23 -7.39
CA PHE A 18 -16.17 9.20 -6.93
C PHE A 18 -16.96 9.65 -5.71
N GLU A 19 -18.28 9.86 -5.88
CA GLU A 19 -19.14 10.52 -4.89
C GLU A 19 -19.80 9.57 -3.88
N PHE A 20 -19.75 8.26 -4.13
CA PHE A 20 -20.45 7.27 -3.30
C PHE A 20 -19.73 6.96 -1.98
N CYS A 21 -18.47 7.32 -1.84
CA CYS A 21 -17.72 7.11 -0.59
C CYS A 21 -17.88 8.31 0.35
N VAL A 22 -18.46 8.08 1.51
CA VAL A 22 -18.69 9.12 2.54
C VAL A 22 -17.38 9.73 3.04
N LEU A 23 -16.29 8.97 3.06
CA LEU A 23 -14.98 9.42 3.53
C LEU A 23 -14.42 10.56 2.69
N ARG A 24 -14.74 10.61 1.40
CA ARG A 24 -14.33 11.71 0.50
C ARG A 24 -14.73 13.09 1.01
N LYS A 25 -15.92 13.19 1.63
CA LYS A 25 -16.44 14.46 2.17
C LYS A 25 -15.80 14.84 3.49
N ALA A 26 -15.30 13.88 4.24
CA ALA A 26 -14.75 14.07 5.58
C ALA A 26 -13.22 14.22 5.57
N ALA A 27 -12.54 13.66 4.57
CA ALA A 27 -11.09 13.75 4.42
C ALA A 27 -10.67 15.15 3.95
N ARG A 28 -9.48 15.57 4.39
CA ARG A 28 -8.87 16.83 3.99
C ARG A 28 -8.29 16.76 2.58
N ASN A 29 -7.62 15.66 2.28
CA ASN A 29 -6.98 15.43 0.99
C ASN A 29 -7.26 14.02 0.46
N PHE A 30 -7.02 13.89 -0.84
CA PHE A 30 -7.04 12.65 -1.59
C PHE A 30 -5.63 12.02 -1.58
N VAL A 31 -5.45 10.92 -0.87
CA VAL A 31 -4.19 10.20 -0.72
C VAL A 31 -4.18 9.02 -1.70
N PHE A 32 -3.68 9.22 -2.90
CA PHE A 32 -3.76 8.21 -3.96
C PHE A 32 -2.56 7.27 -4.01
N GLY A 33 -1.37 7.83 -4.12
CA GLY A 33 -0.12 7.07 -4.20
C GLY A 33 1.08 7.97 -4.40
N ASP A 34 2.27 7.39 -4.24
CA ASP A 34 3.56 8.06 -4.40
C ASP A 34 4.62 7.07 -4.91
N GLY A 35 5.63 7.56 -5.62
CA GLY A 35 6.70 6.74 -6.18
C GLY A 35 6.63 6.59 -7.70
N ASN A 36 7.35 5.59 -8.22
CA ASN A 36 7.44 5.34 -9.66
C ASN A 36 6.31 4.41 -10.13
N THR A 37 5.49 4.87 -11.06
CA THR A 37 4.35 4.11 -11.60
C THR A 37 4.76 2.88 -12.44
N ASN A 38 6.04 2.72 -12.77
CA ASN A 38 6.61 1.55 -13.43
C ASN A 38 7.44 0.69 -12.46
N ALA A 39 7.20 0.82 -11.16
CA ALA A 39 7.97 0.13 -10.14
C ALA A 39 7.68 -1.39 -10.14
N PRO A 40 8.71 -2.23 -9.95
CA PRO A 40 8.53 -3.67 -9.80
C PRO A 40 7.89 -4.07 -8.46
N VAL A 41 7.88 -3.18 -7.47
CA VAL A 41 7.29 -3.41 -6.16
C VAL A 41 6.22 -2.36 -5.89
N MET A 42 5.01 -2.81 -5.56
CA MET A 42 3.94 -1.94 -5.06
C MET A 42 3.63 -2.28 -3.61
N ILE A 43 3.66 -1.25 -2.76
CA ILE A 43 3.34 -1.35 -1.33
C ILE A 43 1.93 -0.83 -1.11
N ILE A 44 1.11 -1.59 -0.40
CA ILE A 44 -0.24 -1.19 0.03
C ILE A 44 -0.27 -1.20 1.55
N GLY A 45 -0.42 -0.02 2.13
CA GLY A 45 -0.51 0.17 3.58
C GLY A 45 -1.93 0.36 4.10
N ASP A 46 -2.03 0.60 5.38
CA ASP A 46 -3.29 0.95 6.05
C ASP A 46 -3.96 2.18 5.40
N ALA A 47 -5.21 2.43 5.75
CA ALA A 47 -5.90 3.65 5.39
C ALA A 47 -5.15 4.89 5.91
N PRO A 48 -5.26 6.06 5.23
CA PRO A 48 -4.49 7.24 5.58
C PRO A 48 -4.67 7.68 7.03
N ASN A 49 -3.56 7.97 7.69
CA ASN A 49 -3.52 8.60 9.00
C ASN A 49 -3.72 10.14 8.89
N PRO A 50 -3.85 10.88 10.02
CA PRO A 50 -4.05 12.33 9.98
C PRO A 50 -2.93 13.12 9.29
N LEU A 51 -1.69 12.65 9.34
CA LEU A 51 -0.55 13.32 8.69
C LEU A 51 -0.61 13.11 7.18
N GLU A 52 -0.86 11.89 6.73
CA GLU A 52 -1.03 11.54 5.31
C GLU A 52 -2.22 12.26 4.69
N ASP A 53 -3.33 12.35 5.43
CA ASP A 53 -4.51 13.15 5.03
C ASP A 53 -4.18 14.65 4.91
N ARG A 54 -3.29 15.19 5.77
CA ARG A 54 -2.85 16.57 5.70
C ARG A 54 -1.92 16.83 4.51
N GLU A 55 -0.98 15.92 4.27
CA GLU A 55 0.04 16.07 3.23
C GLU A 55 -0.44 15.59 1.84
N GLY A 56 -1.53 14.81 1.77
CA GLY A 56 -2.07 14.27 0.53
C GLY A 56 -1.21 13.15 -0.08
N LYS A 57 -0.35 12.51 0.71
CA LYS A 57 0.56 11.45 0.28
C LYS A 57 0.59 10.31 1.28
N PRO A 58 0.72 9.04 0.81
CA PRO A 58 0.91 7.89 1.70
C PRO A 58 2.35 7.86 2.24
N PHE A 59 2.52 7.27 3.41
CA PHE A 59 3.83 7.06 4.05
C PHE A 59 4.68 8.33 4.14
N VAL A 60 4.20 9.30 4.88
CA VAL A 60 4.91 10.55 5.19
C VAL A 60 5.31 10.61 6.67
N GLY A 61 6.18 11.56 7.02
CA GLY A 61 6.71 11.74 8.37
C GLY A 61 7.58 10.57 8.83
N GLU A 62 7.63 10.32 10.13
CA GLU A 62 8.51 9.31 10.75
C GLU A 62 8.27 7.89 10.19
N GLU A 63 7.00 7.54 9.92
CA GLU A 63 6.63 6.26 9.32
C GLU A 63 7.16 6.13 7.88
N GLY A 64 7.05 7.20 7.09
CA GLY A 64 7.59 7.28 5.74
C GLY A 64 9.11 7.25 5.70
N ASP A 65 9.77 8.00 6.58
CA ASP A 65 11.23 8.03 6.71
C ASP A 65 11.80 6.65 7.06
N LEU A 66 11.11 5.92 7.94
CA LEU A 66 11.50 4.54 8.27
C LEU A 66 11.32 3.62 7.07
N LEU A 67 10.19 3.71 6.35
CA LEU A 67 9.94 2.91 5.17
C LEU A 67 11.00 3.16 4.09
N ASP A 68 11.36 4.42 3.84
CA ASP A 68 12.40 4.79 2.88
C ASP A 68 13.74 4.16 3.26
N LYS A 69 14.17 4.27 4.52
CA LYS A 69 15.40 3.62 5.01
C LYS A 69 15.38 2.10 4.88
N MET A 70 14.22 1.47 5.10
CA MET A 70 14.08 0.03 4.96
C MET A 70 14.31 -0.41 3.51
N PHE A 71 13.69 0.26 2.54
CA PHE A 71 13.84 -0.09 1.12
C PHE A 71 15.18 0.36 0.55
N ASP A 72 15.72 1.51 0.95
CA ASP A 72 17.07 1.95 0.57
C ASP A 72 18.14 0.93 1.00
N ALA A 73 17.97 0.26 2.15
CA ALA A 73 18.89 -0.77 2.64
C ALA A 73 18.95 -2.02 1.74
N ILE A 74 17.92 -2.27 0.94
CA ILE A 74 17.92 -3.33 -0.09
C ILE A 74 18.16 -2.78 -1.50
N GLY A 75 18.40 -1.48 -1.65
CA GLY A 75 18.72 -0.81 -2.91
C GLY A 75 17.52 -0.36 -3.73
N TYR A 76 16.35 -0.22 -3.11
CA TYR A 76 15.11 0.26 -3.75
C TYR A 76 14.63 1.57 -3.15
N SER A 77 14.07 2.48 -3.96
CA SER A 77 13.63 3.79 -3.49
C SER A 77 12.40 4.30 -4.24
N ARG A 78 11.50 5.01 -3.54
CA ARG A 78 10.37 5.71 -4.18
C ARG A 78 10.83 6.82 -5.13
N TYR A 79 12.02 7.34 -4.94
CA TYR A 79 12.59 8.42 -5.74
C TYR A 79 13.36 7.92 -6.96
N SER A 80 13.61 6.61 -7.06
CA SER A 80 14.29 6.01 -8.19
C SER A 80 13.43 6.06 -9.47
N LYS A 81 14.07 6.31 -10.60
CA LYS A 81 13.45 6.28 -11.95
C LYS A 81 13.75 4.99 -12.71
N THR A 82 14.46 4.06 -12.08
CA THR A 82 14.91 2.79 -12.67
C THR A 82 14.05 1.63 -12.16
N GLU A 83 14.41 0.41 -12.56
CA GLU A 83 13.83 -0.84 -12.06
C GLU A 83 14.03 -1.04 -10.54
N LYS A 84 14.92 -0.27 -9.90
CA LYS A 84 15.13 -0.26 -8.45
C LYS A 84 14.21 0.76 -7.75
N SER A 85 12.99 0.83 -8.19
CA SER A 85 11.98 1.75 -7.65
C SER A 85 10.86 1.02 -6.92
N ILE A 86 10.17 1.75 -6.06
CA ILE A 86 8.93 1.32 -5.41
C ILE A 86 7.81 2.31 -5.73
N TYR A 87 6.59 1.80 -5.73
CA TYR A 87 5.37 2.57 -5.72
C TYR A 87 4.57 2.23 -4.47
N MET A 88 3.97 3.21 -3.83
CA MET A 88 3.21 3.00 -2.61
C MET A 88 1.85 3.66 -2.64
N SER A 89 0.88 3.02 -2.02
CA SER A 89 -0.49 3.47 -1.91
C SER A 89 -1.05 3.11 -0.54
N SER A 90 -2.04 3.86 -0.09
CA SER A 90 -2.90 3.42 1.01
C SER A 90 -4.01 2.52 0.47
N LEU A 91 -4.56 1.64 1.31
CA LEU A 91 -5.64 0.73 0.93
C LEU A 91 -6.85 1.46 0.38
N ILE A 92 -7.22 2.57 1.00
CA ILE A 92 -8.25 3.51 0.53
C ILE A 92 -7.68 4.92 0.48
N PRO A 93 -8.18 5.82 -0.40
CA PRO A 93 -7.53 7.12 -0.62
C PRO A 93 -7.99 8.24 0.32
N TRP A 94 -8.82 7.94 1.30
CA TRP A 94 -9.35 8.92 2.25
C TRP A 94 -9.24 8.42 3.68
N LYS A 95 -8.89 9.33 4.57
CA LYS A 95 -8.78 9.05 6.01
C LYS A 95 -10.14 8.60 6.58
N PRO A 96 -10.18 7.48 7.32
CA PRO A 96 -11.39 7.04 8.02
C PRO A 96 -11.88 8.04 9.06
N LEU A 97 -13.16 8.00 9.37
CA LEU A 97 -13.75 8.77 10.47
C LEU A 97 -13.29 8.20 11.81
N HIS A 98 -13.09 9.06 12.81
CA HIS A 98 -12.71 8.63 14.17
C HIS A 98 -13.74 7.70 14.83
N THR A 99 -14.99 7.78 14.40
CA THR A 99 -16.10 6.96 14.92
C THR A 99 -16.25 5.63 14.21
N GLN A 100 -15.47 5.38 13.15
CA GLN A 100 -15.54 4.14 12.38
C GLN A 100 -14.79 3.00 13.10
N SER A 101 -15.49 1.91 13.34
CA SER A 101 -14.90 0.68 13.89
C SER A 101 -14.27 -0.22 12.83
N SER A 102 -14.64 -0.04 11.56
CA SER A 102 -14.14 -0.83 10.42
C SER A 102 -14.25 -0.04 9.13
N ILE A 103 -13.30 -0.21 8.22
CA ILE A 103 -13.30 0.36 6.86
C ILE A 103 -13.69 -0.67 5.81
N LYS A 104 -14.09 -1.86 6.22
CA LYS A 104 -14.42 -2.97 5.30
C LYS A 104 -15.48 -2.58 4.26
N PRO A 105 -16.58 -1.90 4.61
CA PRO A 105 -17.57 -1.47 3.61
C PRO A 105 -16.99 -0.54 2.53
N GLU A 106 -16.10 0.38 2.92
CA GLU A 106 -15.43 1.29 1.98
C GLU A 106 -14.45 0.53 1.09
N VAL A 107 -13.72 -0.43 1.64
CA VAL A 107 -12.82 -1.28 0.85
C VAL A 107 -13.60 -2.12 -0.16
N GLU A 108 -14.70 -2.73 0.24
CA GLU A 108 -15.58 -3.49 -0.67
C GLU A 108 -16.11 -2.61 -1.82
N MET A 109 -16.55 -1.40 -1.50
CA MET A 109 -17.03 -0.41 -2.48
C MET A 109 -15.91 0.02 -3.43
N LEU A 110 -14.69 0.20 -2.94
CA LEU A 110 -13.53 0.68 -3.69
C LEU A 110 -12.71 -0.46 -4.32
N LEU A 111 -13.05 -1.71 -4.06
CA LEU A 111 -12.30 -2.88 -4.53
C LEU A 111 -12.04 -2.88 -6.05
N PRO A 112 -12.98 -2.47 -6.94
CA PRO A 112 -12.70 -2.36 -8.37
C PRO A 112 -11.60 -1.35 -8.69
N PHE A 113 -11.49 -0.25 -7.93
CA PHE A 113 -10.44 0.75 -8.09
C PHE A 113 -9.10 0.23 -7.56
N ILE A 114 -9.09 -0.47 -6.42
CA ILE A 114 -7.89 -1.09 -5.85
C ILE A 114 -7.29 -2.10 -6.84
N LYS A 115 -8.12 -3.00 -7.36
CA LYS A 115 -7.70 -4.00 -8.36
C LYS A 115 -7.17 -3.33 -9.62
N LYS A 116 -7.86 -2.31 -10.12
CA LYS A 116 -7.43 -1.57 -11.32
C LYS A 116 -6.15 -0.77 -11.09
N HIS A 117 -5.94 -0.24 -9.89
CA HIS A 117 -4.70 0.42 -9.51
C HIS A 117 -3.51 -0.54 -9.61
N ILE A 118 -3.64 -1.73 -9.01
CA ILE A 118 -2.62 -2.78 -9.09
C ILE A 118 -2.38 -3.22 -10.54
N GLU A 119 -3.45 -3.42 -11.32
CA GLU A 119 -3.36 -3.80 -12.73
C GLU A 119 -2.58 -2.78 -13.58
N ILE A 120 -2.83 -1.47 -13.37
CA ILE A 120 -2.15 -0.39 -14.12
C ILE A 120 -0.68 -0.27 -13.72
N ILE A 121 -0.35 -0.35 -12.44
CA ILE A 121 1.03 -0.36 -11.95
C ILE A 121 1.75 -1.62 -12.44
N ASN A 122 1.04 -2.74 -12.51
CA ASN A 122 1.55 -4.04 -12.95
C ASN A 122 2.87 -4.45 -12.28
N PRO A 123 2.93 -4.44 -10.93
CA PRO A 123 4.15 -4.74 -10.21
C PRO A 123 4.49 -6.24 -10.31
N LYS A 124 5.77 -6.59 -10.17
CA LYS A 124 6.21 -8.00 -10.03
C LYS A 124 5.85 -8.57 -8.66
N PHE A 125 5.88 -7.73 -7.64
CA PHE A 125 5.58 -8.12 -6.27
C PHE A 125 4.70 -7.07 -5.59
N LEU A 126 3.76 -7.56 -4.77
CA LEU A 126 3.01 -6.73 -3.82
C LEU A 126 3.61 -6.87 -2.42
N VAL A 127 3.55 -5.80 -1.64
CA VAL A 127 3.86 -5.81 -0.22
C VAL A 127 2.68 -5.23 0.54
N PHE A 128 2.07 -6.03 1.40
CA PHE A 128 0.99 -5.58 2.27
C PHE A 128 1.53 -5.23 3.66
N MET A 129 1.27 -4.01 4.11
CA MET A 129 1.73 -3.50 5.40
C MET A 129 0.57 -2.99 6.25
N GLY A 130 0.40 -3.58 7.42
CA GLY A 130 -0.64 -3.19 8.38
C GLY A 130 -1.83 -4.14 8.42
N ASN A 131 -2.80 -3.81 9.27
CA ASN A 131 -3.96 -4.67 9.51
C ASN A 131 -5.08 -4.45 8.48
N ASP A 132 -5.26 -3.21 7.99
CA ASP A 132 -6.35 -2.90 7.06
C ASP A 132 -6.30 -3.75 5.77
N PRO A 133 -5.14 -3.88 5.07
CA PRO A 133 -5.04 -4.78 3.94
C PRO A 133 -5.28 -6.25 4.28
N LEU A 134 -4.76 -6.70 5.44
CA LEU A 134 -4.89 -8.09 5.88
C LEU A 134 -6.34 -8.47 6.19
N ASP A 135 -7.07 -7.57 6.84
CA ASP A 135 -8.45 -7.84 7.28
C ASP A 135 -9.48 -7.59 6.18
N SER A 136 -9.14 -6.83 5.15
CA SER A 136 -10.07 -6.44 4.09
C SER A 136 -9.81 -7.11 2.75
N LEU A 137 -8.55 -7.30 2.34
CA LEU A 137 -8.21 -7.90 1.04
C LEU A 137 -7.80 -9.37 1.15
N LEU A 138 -7.09 -9.74 2.23
CA LEU A 138 -6.49 -11.06 2.38
C LEU A 138 -7.27 -11.97 3.33
N GLN A 139 -8.41 -11.51 3.86
CA GLN A 139 -9.18 -12.27 4.85
C GLN A 139 -9.54 -13.67 4.37
N ASP A 140 -9.97 -13.79 3.11
CA ASP A 140 -10.44 -15.04 2.51
C ASP A 140 -9.37 -15.74 1.63
N ILE A 141 -8.16 -15.15 1.55
CA ILE A 141 -7.08 -15.64 0.67
C ILE A 141 -6.03 -16.43 1.46
N THR A 142 -5.72 -16.03 2.68
CA THR A 142 -4.74 -16.71 3.52
C THR A 142 -5.18 -16.76 4.98
N GLU A 143 -5.00 -17.93 5.60
CA GLU A 143 -5.16 -18.08 7.05
C GLU A 143 -3.94 -17.54 7.81
N ASN A 144 -2.76 -17.57 7.18
CA ASN A 144 -1.52 -17.09 7.78
C ASN A 144 -1.27 -15.63 7.40
N LYS A 145 -1.66 -14.72 8.30
CA LYS A 145 -1.47 -13.26 8.16
C LYS A 145 -0.25 -12.73 8.88
N LYS A 146 0.72 -13.58 9.21
CA LYS A 146 1.93 -13.14 9.92
C LYS A 146 2.90 -12.45 8.97
N PRO A 147 3.61 -11.39 9.43
CA PRO A 147 4.73 -10.83 8.69
C PRO A 147 5.76 -11.90 8.31
N GLY A 148 6.40 -11.72 7.17
CA GLY A 148 7.31 -12.71 6.56
C GLY A 148 6.60 -13.81 5.77
N THR A 149 5.27 -13.80 5.68
CA THR A 149 4.49 -14.78 4.92
C THR A 149 4.28 -14.32 3.49
N TRP A 150 4.55 -15.21 2.54
CA TRP A 150 4.18 -15.04 1.15
C TRP A 150 2.76 -15.57 0.91
N THR A 151 2.01 -14.83 0.12
CA THR A 151 0.68 -15.20 -0.38
C THR A 151 0.56 -14.79 -1.84
N ASN A 152 -0.61 -14.95 -2.44
CA ASN A 152 -0.88 -14.50 -3.80
C ASN A 152 -2.14 -13.62 -3.82
N PHE A 153 -2.05 -12.48 -4.47
CA PHE A 153 -3.19 -11.59 -4.68
C PHE A 153 -3.23 -11.15 -6.15
N LEU A 154 -4.33 -11.44 -6.85
CA LEU A 154 -4.51 -11.16 -8.28
C LEU A 154 -3.38 -11.77 -9.16
N ASP A 155 -2.99 -12.99 -8.86
CA ASP A 155 -1.90 -13.72 -9.52
C ASP A 155 -0.51 -13.07 -9.34
N ILE A 156 -0.35 -12.16 -8.37
CA ILE A 156 0.91 -11.51 -8.02
C ILE A 156 1.41 -12.05 -6.67
N ASP A 157 2.65 -12.50 -6.62
CA ASP A 157 3.32 -12.88 -5.37
C ASP A 157 3.35 -11.70 -4.40
N SER A 158 2.84 -11.92 -3.21
CA SER A 158 2.57 -10.86 -2.24
C SER A 158 3.19 -11.19 -0.89
N LEU A 159 4.01 -10.29 -0.37
CA LEU A 159 4.66 -10.42 0.94
C LEU A 159 3.89 -9.62 1.99
N ILE A 160 3.61 -10.25 3.13
CA ILE A 160 3.05 -9.57 4.30
C ILE A 160 4.21 -9.06 5.16
N MET A 161 4.20 -7.77 5.52
CA MET A 161 5.23 -7.14 6.35
C MET A 161 4.61 -6.29 7.46
N HIS A 162 5.38 -6.06 8.51
CA HIS A 162 5.02 -5.09 9.54
C HIS A 162 4.92 -3.68 8.97
N HIS A 163 3.88 -2.93 9.35
CA HIS A 163 3.77 -1.50 9.07
C HIS A 163 4.85 -0.72 9.84
N PRO A 164 5.47 0.32 9.25
CA PRO A 164 6.46 1.17 9.93
C PRO A 164 6.00 1.70 11.28
N LYS A 165 4.74 2.08 11.41
CA LYS A 165 4.12 2.51 12.69
C LYS A 165 4.29 1.47 13.81
N TYR A 166 4.14 0.18 13.48
CA TYR A 166 4.35 -0.90 14.44
C TYR A 166 5.82 -1.00 14.84
N LEU A 167 6.74 -0.89 13.87
CA LEU A 167 8.18 -0.99 14.09
C LEU A 167 8.76 0.17 14.91
N ILE A 168 8.17 1.37 14.80
CA ILE A 168 8.51 2.53 15.63
C ILE A 168 8.15 2.25 17.09
N LYS A 169 6.96 1.70 17.33
CA LYS A 169 6.48 1.37 18.68
C LYS A 169 7.14 0.12 19.26
N ASN A 170 7.59 -0.80 18.40
CA ASN A 170 8.18 -2.10 18.77
C ASN A 170 9.53 -2.29 18.07
N PRO A 171 10.60 -1.60 18.51
CA PRO A 171 11.91 -1.63 17.84
C PRO A 171 12.52 -3.03 17.68
N SER A 172 12.22 -3.95 18.60
CA SER A 172 12.68 -5.36 18.51
C SER A 172 12.18 -6.10 17.27
N ALA A 173 11.00 -5.73 16.75
CA ALA A 173 10.43 -6.29 15.53
C ALA A 173 11.16 -5.87 14.24
N LYS A 174 12.04 -4.87 14.30
CA LYS A 174 12.85 -4.45 13.14
C LYS A 174 13.75 -5.57 12.62
N LYS A 175 14.16 -6.50 13.48
CA LYS A 175 14.94 -7.67 13.08
C LYS A 175 14.13 -8.62 12.18
N GLU A 176 12.84 -8.77 12.46
CA GLU A 176 11.94 -9.58 11.62
C GLU A 176 11.69 -8.88 10.29
N ALA A 177 11.36 -7.59 10.32
CA ALA A 177 11.17 -6.78 9.11
C ALA A 177 12.41 -6.79 8.21
N TRP A 178 13.61 -6.82 8.78
CA TRP A 178 14.85 -6.95 8.02
C TRP A 178 14.94 -8.29 7.28
N LYS A 179 14.55 -9.40 7.92
CA LYS A 179 14.50 -10.70 7.27
C LYS A 179 13.49 -10.72 6.11
N ASP A 180 12.33 -10.09 6.30
CA ASP A 180 11.30 -9.98 5.27
C ASP A 180 11.81 -9.20 4.05
N LEU A 181 12.56 -8.10 4.27
CA LEU A 181 13.20 -7.35 3.21
C LEU A 181 14.25 -8.16 2.45
N LEU A 182 15.01 -9.01 3.14
CA LEU A 182 15.98 -9.90 2.48
C LEU A 182 15.27 -10.95 1.61
N LEU A 183 14.15 -11.51 2.07
CA LEU A 183 13.32 -12.44 1.28
C LEU A 183 12.79 -11.76 0.01
N LEU A 184 12.31 -10.51 0.12
CA LEU A 184 11.86 -9.73 -1.03
C LEU A 184 13.02 -9.43 -1.99
N LYS A 185 14.18 -9.05 -1.46
CA LYS A 185 15.39 -8.78 -2.25
C LYS A 185 15.83 -9.99 -3.05
N GLU A 186 15.86 -11.17 -2.43
CA GLU A 186 16.21 -12.44 -3.09
C GLU A 186 15.29 -12.68 -4.29
N LYS A 187 13.97 -12.64 -4.11
CA LYS A 187 13.01 -12.80 -5.21
C LYS A 187 13.16 -11.74 -6.32
N LEU A 188 13.51 -10.51 -5.97
CA LEU A 188 13.74 -9.43 -6.94
C LEU A 188 15.01 -9.63 -7.77
N HIS A 189 15.98 -10.41 -7.28
CA HIS A 189 17.18 -10.77 -8.04
C HIS A 189 16.96 -11.95 -9.00
N ASP A 190 15.97 -12.81 -8.73
CA ASP A 190 15.67 -14.01 -9.52
C ASP A 190 14.78 -13.71 -10.74
N VAL A 191 14.37 -12.48 -10.94
CA VAL A 191 13.46 -11.98 -11.97
C VAL A 191 14.11 -10.84 -12.76
#